data_b06071eca84041997c472ee246ac4b4e
#
_entry.id   b06071eca84041997c472ee246ac4b4e
#
_cell.length_a   1.000
_cell.length_b   1.000
_cell.length_c   1.000
_cell.angle_alpha   90.00
_cell.angle_beta   90.00
_cell.angle_gamma   90.00
#
_symmetry.space_group_name_H-M   'P 1'
#
loop_
_entity.id
_entity.type
_entity.pdbx_description
1 polymer ?
#
loop_
_entity_poly.entity_id
_entity_poly.type
_entity_poly.pdbx_seq_one_letter_code
_entity_poly.pdbx_strand_id
1 'polypeptide(L)'
;ATKERQEYYTTWVHQVKTPMAAMNMLLQKEDTPESRQLQLQLFRMEEYVEMILHFTRLEESGTDFVFDAYDLDEMIRKTIRKYASVFVQKKIAICYDTISARVLTDEKWFCFVLEQVLSNALKYTNQGSVTIAMETPGLLTIRDTGMGIAPEDVPRVFEKGYTGYNGRADHKSTGLGLYLCKWTMNRLHHSISLTSVVGEGTTVTLDFRREERIIE
;
A
#
# COMPACT_ATOMS: atom_id res chain seq x y z
N ALA A 1 -20.03 -11.86 19.46
CA ALA A 1 -20.15 -11.96 17.97
C ALA A 1 -19.00 -11.27 17.21
N THR A 2 -18.54 -10.06 17.60
CA THR A 2 -17.50 -9.32 16.87
C THR A 2 -16.10 -9.90 17.14
N LYS A 3 -15.78 -10.18 18.40
CA LYS A 3 -14.49 -10.73 18.83
C LYS A 3 -14.23 -12.15 18.30
N GLU A 4 -15.23 -13.00 18.34
CA GLU A 4 -15.16 -14.36 17.78
C GLU A 4 -14.93 -14.36 16.28
N ARG A 5 -15.55 -13.41 15.55
CA ARG A 5 -15.34 -13.24 14.12
C ARG A 5 -13.91 -12.82 13.79
N GLN A 6 -13.31 -11.94 14.60
CA GLN A 6 -11.93 -11.49 14.45
C GLN A 6 -10.93 -12.63 14.73
N GLU A 7 -11.12 -13.36 15.83
CA GLU A 7 -10.31 -14.55 16.17
C GLU A 7 -10.36 -15.58 15.03
N TYR A 8 -11.56 -15.78 14.45
CA TYR A 8 -11.74 -16.63 13.28
C TYR A 8 -10.94 -16.15 12.07
N TYR A 9 -11.04 -14.86 11.69
CA TYR A 9 -10.28 -14.33 10.56
C TYR A 9 -8.79 -14.34 10.80
N THR A 10 -8.33 -14.02 11.99
CA THR A 10 -6.90 -14.08 12.35
C THR A 10 -6.37 -15.51 12.23
N THR A 11 -7.09 -16.48 12.76
CA THR A 11 -6.73 -17.90 12.67
C THR A 11 -6.75 -18.38 11.23
N TRP A 12 -7.79 -18.04 10.46
CA TRP A 12 -7.90 -18.40 9.06
C TRP A 12 -6.74 -17.84 8.23
N VAL A 13 -6.35 -16.58 8.44
CA VAL A 13 -5.20 -16.00 7.74
C VAL A 13 -3.90 -16.74 8.06
N HIS A 14 -3.67 -17.09 9.32
CA HIS A 14 -2.49 -17.89 9.68
C HIS A 14 -2.48 -19.25 8.96
N GLN A 15 -3.64 -19.91 8.87
CA GLN A 15 -3.79 -21.16 8.14
C GLN A 15 -3.54 -21.02 6.63
N VAL A 16 -3.92 -19.88 6.03
CA VAL A 16 -3.66 -19.61 4.61
C VAL A 16 -2.20 -19.23 4.36
N LYS A 17 -1.58 -18.44 5.25
CA LYS A 17 -0.16 -18.02 5.11
C LYS A 17 0.81 -19.20 5.18
N THR A 18 0.50 -20.24 5.95
CA THR A 18 1.37 -21.43 6.09
C THR A 18 1.61 -22.17 4.76
N PRO A 19 0.59 -22.61 4.01
CA PRO A 19 0.80 -23.23 2.70
C PRO A 19 1.39 -22.24 1.68
N MET A 20 1.09 -20.95 1.76
CA MET A 20 1.69 -19.93 0.90
C MET A 20 3.20 -19.83 1.11
N ALA A 21 3.66 -19.83 2.36
CA ALA A 21 5.09 -19.84 2.68
C ALA A 21 5.77 -21.12 2.16
N ALA A 22 5.12 -22.28 2.28
CA ALA A 22 5.63 -23.53 1.75
C ALA A 22 5.75 -23.50 0.21
N MET A 23 4.74 -22.98 -0.49
CA MET A 23 4.79 -22.78 -1.95
C MET A 23 5.91 -21.83 -2.35
N ASN A 24 6.11 -20.72 -1.62
CA ASN A 24 7.18 -19.78 -1.88
C ASN A 24 8.57 -20.44 -1.75
N MET A 25 8.78 -21.24 -0.71
CA MET A 25 10.03 -22.01 -0.52
C MET A 25 10.28 -23.00 -1.64
N LEU A 26 9.25 -23.65 -2.18
CA LEU A 26 9.39 -24.57 -3.32
C LEU A 26 9.75 -23.84 -4.60
N LEU A 27 9.10 -22.71 -4.86
CA LEU A 27 9.34 -21.88 -6.05
C LEU A 27 10.71 -21.19 -6.05
N GLN A 28 11.32 -20.98 -4.87
CA GLN A 28 12.68 -20.43 -4.76
C GLN A 28 13.78 -21.42 -5.14
N LYS A 29 13.47 -22.71 -5.24
CA LYS A 29 14.47 -23.74 -5.60
C LYS A 29 14.80 -23.75 -7.08
N GLU A 30 13.93 -23.26 -7.92
CA GLU A 30 14.08 -23.23 -9.37
C GLU A 30 13.92 -21.79 -9.89
N ASP A 31 14.94 -21.26 -10.55
CA ASP A 31 14.92 -19.92 -11.14
C ASP A 31 14.47 -19.98 -12.60
N THR A 32 13.23 -20.40 -12.84
CA THR A 32 12.61 -20.42 -14.17
C THR A 32 11.67 -19.22 -14.37
N PRO A 33 11.37 -18.83 -15.62
CA PRO A 33 10.36 -17.79 -15.89
C PRO A 33 9.01 -18.12 -15.27
N GLU A 34 8.61 -19.39 -15.27
CA GLU A 34 7.36 -19.88 -14.72
C GLU A 34 7.35 -19.77 -13.20
N SER A 35 8.44 -20.15 -12.51
CA SER A 35 8.56 -20.04 -11.06
C SER A 35 8.49 -18.58 -10.60
N ARG A 36 9.16 -17.67 -11.32
CA ARG A 36 9.08 -16.21 -11.06
C ARG A 36 7.67 -15.67 -11.23
N GLN A 37 6.94 -16.11 -12.27
CA GLN A 37 5.57 -15.71 -12.49
C GLN A 37 4.63 -16.22 -11.37
N LEU A 38 4.81 -17.45 -10.93
CA LEU A 38 4.06 -18.03 -9.81
C LEU A 38 4.37 -17.33 -8.49
N GLN A 39 5.64 -16.99 -8.22
CA GLN A 39 6.02 -16.18 -7.06
C GLN A 39 5.31 -14.83 -7.03
N LEU A 40 5.18 -14.16 -8.20
CA LEU A 40 4.44 -12.89 -8.28
C LEU A 40 2.95 -13.08 -7.96
N GLN A 41 2.32 -14.17 -8.41
CA GLN A 41 0.92 -14.45 -8.06
C GLN A 41 0.77 -14.75 -6.56
N LEU A 42 1.70 -15.51 -6.00
CA LEU A 42 1.71 -15.81 -4.57
C LEU A 42 1.87 -14.55 -3.72
N PHE A 43 2.78 -13.65 -4.11
CA PHE A 43 2.95 -12.34 -3.47
C PHE A 43 1.64 -11.52 -3.49
N ARG A 44 0.93 -11.51 -4.63
CA ARG A 44 -0.39 -10.85 -4.71
C ARG A 44 -1.44 -11.48 -3.81
N MET A 45 -1.42 -12.80 -3.66
CA MET A 45 -2.33 -13.48 -2.72
C MET A 45 -2.03 -13.07 -1.28
N GLU A 46 -0.75 -12.94 -0.90
CA GLU A 46 -0.33 -12.43 0.41
C GLU A 46 -0.85 -11.01 0.65
N GLU A 47 -0.73 -10.12 -0.34
CA GLU A 47 -1.28 -8.76 -0.25
C GLU A 47 -2.80 -8.76 -0.02
N TYR A 48 -3.56 -9.61 -0.72
CA TYR A 48 -5.01 -9.71 -0.53
C TYR A 48 -5.38 -10.22 0.86
N VAL A 49 -4.66 -11.22 1.35
CA VAL A 49 -4.88 -11.77 2.71
C VAL A 49 -4.57 -10.70 3.78
N GLU A 50 -3.49 -9.95 3.62
CA GLU A 50 -3.15 -8.84 4.53
C GLU A 50 -4.20 -7.72 4.47
N MET A 51 -4.67 -7.36 3.28
CA MET A 51 -5.72 -6.36 3.10
C MET A 51 -7.04 -6.76 3.80
N ILE A 52 -7.45 -8.03 3.72
CA ILE A 52 -8.63 -8.54 4.43
C ILE A 52 -8.43 -8.42 5.94
N LEU A 53 -7.26 -8.78 6.47
CA LEU A 53 -6.96 -8.61 7.89
C LEU A 53 -7.04 -7.15 8.35
N HIS A 54 -6.48 -6.23 7.55
CA HIS A 54 -6.58 -4.82 7.86
C HIS A 54 -8.04 -4.35 7.84
N PHE A 55 -8.80 -4.75 6.82
CA PHE A 55 -10.22 -4.41 6.72
C PHE A 55 -11.02 -4.89 7.95
N THR A 56 -10.84 -6.14 8.37
CA THR A 56 -11.58 -6.70 9.54
C THR A 56 -11.21 -5.99 10.84
N ARG A 57 -9.95 -5.60 11.02
CA ARG A 57 -9.51 -4.84 12.19
C ARG A 57 -10.04 -3.42 12.21
N LEU A 58 -10.22 -2.80 11.04
CA LEU A 58 -10.71 -1.43 10.92
C LEU A 58 -12.20 -1.28 11.21
N GLU A 59 -13.01 -2.33 10.96
CA GLU A 59 -14.45 -2.30 11.26
C GLU A 59 -14.74 -2.38 12.77
N GLU A 60 -13.72 -2.60 13.61
CA GLU A 60 -13.88 -2.70 15.06
C GLU A 60 -13.72 -1.33 15.75
N SER A 61 -14.67 -1.07 16.66
CA SER A 61 -14.73 0.18 17.44
C SER A 61 -13.60 0.34 18.47
N GLY A 62 -12.68 -0.63 18.56
CA GLY A 62 -11.64 -0.72 19.59
C GLY A 62 -10.24 -0.99 19.05
N THR A 63 -9.92 -0.59 17.82
CA THR A 63 -8.54 -0.70 17.34
C THR A 63 -7.66 0.29 18.10
N ASP A 64 -6.85 -0.21 19.02
CA ASP A 64 -5.88 0.58 19.75
C ASP A 64 -4.70 0.90 18.83
N PHE A 65 -4.59 2.16 18.41
CA PHE A 65 -3.42 2.67 17.72
C PHE A 65 -2.33 3.00 18.73
N VAL A 66 -1.11 2.54 18.47
CA VAL A 66 0.07 2.82 19.29
C VAL A 66 0.87 3.92 18.62
N PHE A 67 0.66 5.17 19.07
CA PHE A 67 1.37 6.32 18.52
C PHE A 67 2.74 6.48 19.15
N ASP A 68 3.78 6.52 18.29
CA ASP A 68 5.14 6.91 18.67
C ASP A 68 5.80 7.66 17.50
N ALA A 69 6.94 8.27 17.75
CA ALA A 69 7.73 8.96 16.72
C ALA A 69 8.66 7.97 16.03
N TYR A 70 8.31 7.55 14.81
CA TYR A 70 9.07 6.61 14.00
C TYR A 70 9.95 7.29 12.96
N ASP A 71 11.03 6.63 12.59
CA ASP A 71 11.90 7.04 11.48
C ASP A 71 11.22 6.73 10.15
N LEU A 72 10.96 7.78 9.36
CA LEU A 72 10.27 7.65 8.09
C LEU A 72 11.11 6.91 7.05
N ASP A 73 12.43 7.16 7.02
CA ASP A 73 13.35 6.51 6.08
C ASP A 73 13.37 4.99 6.30
N GLU A 74 13.40 4.55 7.56
CA GLU A 74 13.36 3.13 7.90
C GLU A 74 12.08 2.45 7.39
N MET A 75 10.91 3.06 7.61
CA MET A 75 9.63 2.54 7.14
C MET A 75 9.56 2.46 5.61
N ILE A 76 10.04 3.52 4.92
CA ILE A 76 10.07 3.53 3.44
C ILE A 76 11.01 2.45 2.91
N ARG A 77 12.24 2.34 3.44
CA ARG A 77 13.20 1.31 3.02
C ARG A 77 12.69 -0.10 3.28
N LYS A 78 12.01 -0.33 4.41
CA LYS A 78 11.36 -1.61 4.72
C LYS A 78 10.30 -1.95 3.66
N THR A 79 9.48 -0.98 3.28
CA THR A 79 8.48 -1.12 2.23
C THR A 79 9.14 -1.39 0.87
N ILE A 80 10.14 -0.62 0.46
CA ILE A 80 10.86 -0.83 -0.80
C ILE A 80 11.46 -2.24 -0.85
N ARG A 81 12.10 -2.71 0.22
CA ARG A 81 12.68 -4.07 0.30
C ARG A 81 11.63 -5.16 0.12
N LYS A 82 10.43 -4.99 0.69
CA LYS A 82 9.31 -5.93 0.52
C LYS A 82 8.93 -6.11 -0.96
N TYR A 83 8.99 -5.03 -1.75
CA TYR A 83 8.62 -5.02 -3.17
C TYR A 83 9.81 -5.16 -4.13
N ALA A 84 11.03 -5.37 -3.63
CA ALA A 84 12.24 -5.37 -4.46
C ALA A 84 12.18 -6.40 -5.61
N SER A 85 11.67 -7.61 -5.35
CA SER A 85 11.50 -8.64 -6.37
C SER A 85 10.54 -8.22 -7.48
N VAL A 86 9.47 -7.50 -7.13
CA VAL A 86 8.48 -7.00 -8.10
C VAL A 86 9.08 -5.91 -8.99
N PHE A 87 9.85 -4.97 -8.39
CA PHE A 87 10.59 -3.95 -9.15
C PHE A 87 11.53 -4.56 -10.18
N VAL A 88 12.33 -5.54 -9.74
CA VAL A 88 13.28 -6.25 -10.62
C VAL A 88 12.56 -7.00 -11.72
N GLN A 89 11.54 -7.78 -11.39
CA GLN A 89 10.81 -8.61 -12.36
C GLN A 89 10.07 -7.77 -13.40
N LYS A 90 9.48 -6.64 -12.99
CA LYS A 90 8.78 -5.71 -13.89
C LYS A 90 9.72 -4.73 -14.58
N LYS A 91 11.01 -4.68 -14.22
CA LYS A 91 12.01 -3.72 -14.72
C LYS A 91 11.56 -2.27 -14.53
N ILE A 92 10.94 -1.96 -13.39
CA ILE A 92 10.54 -0.62 -12.99
C ILE A 92 11.65 -0.03 -12.13
N ALA A 93 12.12 1.17 -12.44
CA ALA A 93 13.11 1.87 -11.64
C ALA A 93 12.46 2.42 -10.36
N ILE A 94 13.19 2.34 -9.24
CA ILE A 94 12.83 3.04 -8.00
C ILE A 94 13.79 4.20 -7.79
N CYS A 95 13.25 5.42 -7.66
CA CYS A 95 14.00 6.64 -7.37
C CYS A 95 13.67 7.06 -5.95
N TYR A 96 14.65 6.96 -5.05
CA TYR A 96 14.49 7.27 -3.65
C TYR A 96 15.80 7.75 -3.04
N ASP A 97 15.80 8.94 -2.48
CA ASP A 97 16.88 9.49 -1.69
C ASP A 97 16.52 9.46 -0.20
N THR A 98 17.53 9.33 0.67
CA THR A 98 17.34 9.27 2.13
C THR A 98 16.55 10.47 2.64
N ILE A 99 15.49 10.20 3.40
CA ILE A 99 14.63 11.21 4.01
C ILE A 99 14.90 11.24 5.51
N SER A 100 15.55 12.29 6.01
CA SER A 100 15.78 12.49 7.44
C SER A 100 14.55 13.15 8.07
N ALA A 101 13.55 12.34 8.45
CA ALA A 101 12.34 12.83 9.11
C ALA A 101 11.76 11.79 10.06
N ARG A 102 11.11 12.28 11.12
CA ARG A 102 10.31 11.44 12.02
C ARG A 102 8.84 11.77 11.87
N VAL A 103 7.99 10.77 11.96
CA VAL A 103 6.54 10.91 11.93
C VAL A 103 5.94 10.33 13.21
N LEU A 104 5.06 11.10 13.87
CA LEU A 104 4.28 10.60 15.00
C LEU A 104 3.05 9.87 14.45
N THR A 105 3.09 8.54 14.50
CA THR A 105 2.09 7.67 13.88
C THR A 105 2.07 6.31 14.57
N ASP A 106 1.26 5.38 14.08
CA ASP A 106 1.41 3.95 14.35
C ASP A 106 2.17 3.32 13.17
N GLU A 107 3.36 2.73 13.45
CA GLU A 107 4.25 2.17 12.41
C GLU A 107 3.53 1.17 11.53
N LYS A 108 2.82 0.22 12.13
CA LYS A 108 2.17 -0.87 11.42
C LYS A 108 1.10 -0.37 10.44
N TRP A 109 0.28 0.57 10.89
CA TRP A 109 -0.80 1.14 10.09
C TRP A 109 -0.27 2.09 9.01
N PHE A 110 0.77 2.86 9.32
CA PHE A 110 1.40 3.73 8.33
C PHE A 110 2.17 2.93 7.26
N CYS A 111 2.91 1.87 7.66
CA CYS A 111 3.53 0.95 6.71
C CYS A 111 2.51 0.29 5.79
N PHE A 112 1.33 -0.09 6.30
CA PHE A 112 0.25 -0.60 5.45
C PHE A 112 -0.15 0.40 4.36
N VAL A 113 -0.26 1.70 4.68
CA VAL A 113 -0.57 2.74 3.68
C VAL A 113 0.54 2.84 2.64
N LEU A 114 1.82 2.87 3.06
CA LEU A 114 2.98 2.89 2.16
C LEU A 114 2.96 1.69 1.21
N GLU A 115 2.70 0.49 1.74
CA GLU A 115 2.62 -0.75 0.98
C GLU A 115 1.50 -0.72 -0.06
N GLN A 116 0.30 -0.28 0.31
CA GLN A 116 -0.84 -0.20 -0.61
C GLN A 116 -0.61 0.83 -1.73
N VAL A 117 -0.01 1.98 -1.42
CA VAL A 117 0.32 2.99 -2.42
C VAL A 117 1.41 2.47 -3.37
N LEU A 118 2.46 1.84 -2.84
CA LEU A 118 3.54 1.28 -3.65
C LEU A 118 3.07 0.11 -4.52
N SER A 119 2.23 -0.77 -3.98
CA SER A 119 1.56 -1.85 -4.73
C SER A 119 0.75 -1.32 -5.90
N ASN A 120 -0.04 -0.26 -5.68
CA ASN A 120 -0.79 0.40 -6.76
C ASN A 120 0.13 0.99 -7.82
N ALA A 121 1.18 1.72 -7.44
CA ALA A 121 2.16 2.27 -8.36
C ALA A 121 2.77 1.16 -9.24
N LEU A 122 3.22 0.05 -8.63
CA LEU A 122 3.77 -1.08 -9.35
C LEU A 122 2.73 -1.82 -10.22
N LYS A 123 1.49 -1.88 -9.79
CA LYS A 123 0.41 -2.54 -10.53
C LYS A 123 0.08 -1.81 -11.83
N TYR A 124 -0.01 -0.49 -11.77
CA TYR A 124 -0.46 0.35 -12.90
C TYR A 124 0.69 0.93 -13.73
N THR A 125 1.95 0.66 -13.35
CA THR A 125 3.13 0.96 -14.14
C THR A 125 3.60 -0.32 -14.85
N ASN A 126 3.67 -0.27 -16.18
CA ASN A 126 4.21 -1.38 -16.97
C ASN A 126 5.69 -1.17 -17.28
N GLN A 127 6.11 0.07 -17.54
CA GLN A 127 7.48 0.49 -17.78
C GLN A 127 7.67 1.89 -17.22
N GLY A 128 8.89 2.21 -16.76
CA GLY A 128 9.22 3.52 -16.21
C GLY A 128 9.73 3.46 -14.80
N SER A 129 9.22 4.34 -13.94
CA SER A 129 9.76 4.50 -12.59
C SER A 129 8.69 4.80 -11.55
N VAL A 130 9.04 4.54 -10.29
CA VAL A 130 8.36 5.03 -9.11
C VAL A 130 9.33 5.92 -8.35
N THR A 131 8.91 7.13 -8.02
CA THR A 131 9.71 8.10 -7.25
C THR A 131 9.05 8.33 -5.91
N ILE A 132 9.84 8.25 -4.82
CA ILE A 132 9.40 8.58 -3.48
C ILE A 132 10.22 9.79 -3.01
N ALA A 133 9.56 10.89 -2.67
CA ALA A 133 10.21 12.12 -2.26
C ALA A 133 9.43 12.84 -1.16
N MET A 134 10.12 13.64 -0.36
CA MET A 134 9.50 14.58 0.57
C MET A 134 9.80 16.00 0.08
N GLU A 135 8.85 16.59 -0.62
CA GLU A 135 9.01 17.91 -1.24
C GLU A 135 9.05 19.04 -0.20
N THR A 136 8.26 18.87 0.85
CA THR A 136 8.26 19.75 2.04
C THR A 136 8.18 18.91 3.29
N PRO A 137 8.68 19.39 4.45
CA PRO A 137 8.57 18.65 5.70
C PRO A 137 7.13 18.21 5.98
N GLY A 138 6.94 16.92 6.21
CA GLY A 138 5.62 16.35 6.49
C GLY A 138 4.74 16.06 5.27
N LEU A 139 5.25 16.26 4.06
CA LEU A 139 4.54 15.99 2.80
C LEU A 139 5.32 14.97 1.96
N LEU A 140 4.96 13.69 2.08
CA LEU A 140 5.57 12.60 1.33
C LEU A 140 4.79 12.35 0.04
N THR A 141 5.48 12.35 -1.10
CA THR A 141 4.91 12.02 -2.41
C THR A 141 5.43 10.67 -2.89
N ILE A 142 4.54 9.87 -3.48
CA ILE A 142 4.85 8.64 -4.19
C ILE A 142 4.26 8.79 -5.58
N ARG A 143 5.15 8.96 -6.57
CA ARG A 143 4.79 9.21 -7.98
C ARG A 143 5.18 8.02 -8.83
N ASP A 144 4.26 7.52 -9.62
CA ASP A 144 4.52 6.56 -10.68
C ASP A 144 4.42 7.21 -12.07
N THR A 145 5.03 6.59 -13.06
CA THR A 145 4.93 6.95 -14.48
C THR A 145 4.02 5.97 -15.23
N GLY A 146 2.98 5.49 -14.56
CA GLY A 146 2.05 4.50 -15.09
C GLY A 146 1.00 5.08 -16.02
N MET A 147 -0.07 4.31 -16.23
CA MET A 147 -1.14 4.67 -17.18
C MET A 147 -1.98 5.87 -16.74
N GLY A 148 -1.89 6.30 -15.49
CA GLY A 148 -2.73 7.35 -14.93
C GLY A 148 -4.18 6.93 -14.71
N ILE A 149 -4.99 7.88 -14.24
CA ILE A 149 -6.39 7.72 -13.89
C ILE A 149 -7.21 8.77 -14.64
N ALA A 150 -8.33 8.36 -15.20
CA ALA A 150 -9.23 9.27 -15.89
C ALA A 150 -9.77 10.36 -14.91
N PRO A 151 -9.89 11.62 -15.35
CA PRO A 151 -10.32 12.72 -14.47
C PRO A 151 -11.64 12.48 -13.77
N GLU A 152 -12.58 11.79 -14.39
CA GLU A 152 -13.88 11.41 -13.83
C GLU A 152 -13.76 10.36 -12.72
N ASP A 153 -12.69 9.54 -12.71
CA ASP A 153 -12.45 8.50 -11.72
C ASP A 153 -11.70 9.06 -10.49
N VAL A 154 -10.86 10.09 -10.65
CA VAL A 154 -10.01 10.66 -9.58
C VAL A 154 -10.80 11.01 -8.29
N PRO A 155 -11.97 11.66 -8.33
CA PRO A 155 -12.72 11.97 -7.11
C PRO A 155 -13.20 10.73 -6.35
N ARG A 156 -13.29 9.59 -7.04
CA ARG A 156 -13.91 8.36 -6.56
C ARG A 156 -12.95 7.27 -6.13
N VAL A 157 -11.65 7.42 -6.38
CA VAL A 157 -10.64 6.38 -6.11
C VAL A 157 -10.57 5.95 -4.64
N PHE A 158 -11.04 6.78 -3.72
CA PHE A 158 -11.12 6.49 -2.29
C PHE A 158 -12.47 5.94 -1.83
N GLU A 159 -13.45 5.75 -2.74
CA GLU A 159 -14.74 5.14 -2.41
C GLU A 159 -14.58 3.62 -2.21
N LYS A 160 -15.34 3.05 -1.26
CA LYS A 160 -15.32 1.60 -0.97
C LYS A 160 -15.77 0.79 -2.18
N GLY A 161 -14.89 -0.12 -2.64
CA GLY A 161 -15.20 -1.01 -3.76
C GLY A 161 -15.09 -0.37 -5.14
N TYR A 162 -14.59 0.87 -5.24
CA TYR A 162 -14.42 1.52 -6.53
C TYR A 162 -13.17 1.02 -7.24
N THR A 163 -13.31 0.58 -8.49
CA THR A 163 -12.20 -0.02 -9.25
C THR A 163 -11.84 0.74 -10.53
N GLY A 164 -12.55 1.83 -10.86
CA GLY A 164 -12.37 2.58 -12.11
C GLY A 164 -12.58 1.73 -13.38
N TYR A 165 -12.41 2.34 -14.53
CA TYR A 165 -12.53 1.65 -15.82
C TYR A 165 -11.43 0.57 -15.99
N ASN A 166 -10.20 0.91 -15.68
CA ASN A 166 -9.03 0.03 -15.83
C ASN A 166 -9.02 -1.15 -14.86
N GLY A 167 -9.59 -0.98 -13.65
CA GLY A 167 -9.69 -2.06 -12.66
C GLY A 167 -10.76 -3.10 -12.99
N ARG A 168 -11.80 -2.73 -13.74
CA ARG A 168 -12.87 -3.65 -14.20
C ARG A 168 -12.42 -4.51 -15.37
N ALA A 169 -11.67 -3.92 -16.32
CA ALA A 169 -11.23 -4.62 -17.53
C ALA A 169 -10.32 -5.82 -17.22
N ASP A 170 -9.52 -5.72 -16.15
CA ASP A 170 -8.49 -6.71 -15.81
C ASP A 170 -8.87 -7.66 -14.66
N HIS A 171 -10.05 -7.51 -14.01
CA HIS A 171 -10.43 -8.24 -12.79
C HIS A 171 -9.36 -8.24 -11.68
N LYS A 172 -8.45 -7.26 -11.69
CA LYS A 172 -7.23 -7.24 -10.84
C LYS A 172 -7.38 -6.39 -9.58
N SER A 173 -8.53 -5.76 -9.33
CA SER A 173 -8.69 -4.84 -8.20
C SER A 173 -9.92 -5.13 -7.37
N THR A 174 -9.78 -5.08 -6.06
CA THR A 174 -10.89 -5.20 -5.11
C THR A 174 -11.59 -3.86 -4.84
N GLY A 175 -10.95 -2.74 -5.19
CA GLY A 175 -11.42 -1.40 -4.85
C GLY A 175 -11.35 -1.08 -3.35
N LEU A 176 -10.63 -1.88 -2.57
CA LEU A 176 -10.51 -1.69 -1.12
C LEU A 176 -9.21 -0.98 -0.72
N GLY A 177 -8.13 -1.11 -1.49
CA GLY A 177 -6.81 -0.64 -1.08
C GLY A 177 -6.75 0.85 -0.75
N LEU A 178 -7.11 1.75 -1.69
CA LEU A 178 -7.10 3.20 -1.46
C LEU A 178 -8.17 3.64 -0.46
N TYR A 179 -9.33 2.99 -0.44
CA TYR A 179 -10.35 3.21 0.59
C TYR A 179 -9.78 2.98 2.00
N LEU A 180 -9.09 1.86 2.20
CA LEU A 180 -8.44 1.53 3.47
C LEU A 180 -7.31 2.50 3.80
N CYS A 181 -6.53 2.95 2.80
CA CYS A 181 -5.52 3.99 2.99
C CYS A 181 -6.16 5.28 3.53
N LYS A 182 -7.23 5.75 2.91
CA LYS A 182 -7.93 6.97 3.33
C LYS A 182 -8.46 6.84 4.76
N TRP A 183 -9.09 5.70 5.05
CA TRP A 183 -9.63 5.43 6.38
C TRP A 183 -8.51 5.38 7.43
N THR A 184 -7.41 4.68 7.16
CA THR A 184 -6.25 4.56 8.04
C THR A 184 -5.61 5.92 8.31
N MET A 185 -5.34 6.70 7.25
CA MET A 185 -4.73 8.04 7.39
C MET A 185 -5.58 8.96 8.25
N ASN A 186 -6.90 8.95 8.07
CA ASN A 186 -7.80 9.73 8.91
C ASN A 186 -7.72 9.33 10.40
N ARG A 187 -7.61 8.02 10.70
CA ARG A 187 -7.46 7.52 12.08
C ARG A 187 -6.09 7.84 12.67
N LEU A 188 -5.06 7.93 11.84
CA LEU A 188 -3.73 8.38 12.25
C LEU A 188 -3.62 9.92 12.37
N HIS A 189 -4.70 10.65 12.15
CA HIS A 189 -4.72 12.13 12.09
C HIS A 189 -3.81 12.67 10.98
N HIS A 190 -3.73 11.96 9.86
CA HIS A 190 -3.03 12.32 8.64
C HIS A 190 -4.01 12.44 7.47
N SER A 191 -3.55 12.95 6.35
CA SER A 191 -4.36 12.99 5.14
C SER A 191 -3.67 12.32 3.96
N ILE A 192 -4.48 11.86 3.00
CA ILE A 192 -4.04 11.30 1.74
C ILE A 192 -4.82 11.96 0.61
N SER A 193 -4.10 12.36 -0.41
CA SER A 193 -4.65 12.90 -1.65
C SER A 193 -3.98 12.27 -2.86
N LEU A 194 -4.56 12.47 -4.03
CA LEU A 194 -4.07 11.90 -5.27
C LEU A 194 -4.32 12.87 -6.41
N THR A 195 -3.32 13.00 -7.28
CA THR A 195 -3.42 13.66 -8.59
C THR A 195 -2.96 12.71 -9.67
N SER A 196 -3.57 12.76 -10.84
CA SER A 196 -3.24 11.85 -11.93
C SER A 196 -3.54 12.46 -13.27
N VAL A 197 -2.70 12.09 -14.27
CA VAL A 197 -2.90 12.43 -15.67
C VAL A 197 -2.78 11.15 -16.50
N VAL A 198 -3.77 10.90 -17.34
CA VAL A 198 -3.77 9.71 -18.22
C VAL A 198 -2.54 9.72 -19.12
N GLY A 199 -1.79 8.63 -19.11
CA GLY A 199 -0.56 8.44 -19.89
C GLY A 199 0.70 9.05 -19.27
N GLU A 200 0.59 9.82 -18.18
CA GLU A 200 1.75 10.39 -17.47
C GLU A 200 2.01 9.74 -16.12
N GLY A 201 0.96 9.21 -15.47
CA GLY A 201 1.06 8.53 -14.19
C GLY A 201 0.23 9.15 -13.08
N THR A 202 0.51 8.71 -11.85
CA THR A 202 -0.22 9.11 -10.65
C THR A 202 0.74 9.55 -9.57
N THR A 203 0.36 10.60 -8.84
CA THR A 203 1.06 11.06 -7.63
C THR A 203 0.12 10.94 -6.45
N VAL A 204 0.50 10.12 -5.48
CA VAL A 204 -0.16 10.03 -4.18
C VAL A 204 0.63 10.85 -3.18
N THR A 205 -0.06 11.71 -2.44
CA THR A 205 0.52 12.57 -1.40
C THR A 205 0.00 12.15 -0.04
N LEU A 206 0.93 11.84 0.87
CA LEU A 206 0.66 11.56 2.29
C LEU A 206 1.09 12.79 3.08
N ASP A 207 0.12 13.46 3.72
CA ASP A 207 0.35 14.64 4.52
C ASP A 207 0.22 14.27 6.00
N PHE A 208 1.32 14.36 6.72
CA PHE A 208 1.41 14.13 8.17
C PHE A 208 1.90 15.36 8.92
N ARG A 209 1.77 16.56 8.32
CA ARG A 209 1.99 17.83 9.02
C ARG A 209 0.96 17.95 10.12
N ARG A 210 1.39 18.41 11.28
CA ARG A 210 0.49 18.77 12.36
C ARG A 210 0.03 20.21 12.12
N GLU A 211 -1.28 20.43 12.11
CA GLU A 211 -1.79 21.76 12.33
C GLU A 211 -1.36 22.18 13.75
N GLU A 212 -0.52 23.20 13.85
CA GLU A 212 -0.31 23.88 15.12
C GLU A 212 -1.68 24.44 15.53
N ARG A 213 -2.36 23.75 16.44
CA ARG A 213 -3.51 24.38 17.11
C ARG A 213 -2.94 25.51 17.93
N ILE A 214 -3.10 26.74 17.44
CA ILE A 214 -2.96 27.95 18.25
C ILE A 214 -4.04 27.81 19.31
N ILE A 215 -3.63 27.48 20.52
CA ILE A 215 -4.49 27.54 21.71
C ILE A 215 -4.49 29.02 22.05
N GLU A 216 -5.58 29.73 21.66
CA GLU A 216 -5.92 31.05 22.17
C GLU A 216 -6.41 30.95 23.62
#